data_07d847297526d515815742a87e810c53
#
_entry.id   07d847297526d515815742a87e810c53
#
_cell.length_a   1.000
_cell.length_b   1.000
_cell.length_c   1.000
_cell.angle_alpha   90.00
_cell.angle_beta   90.00
_cell.angle_gamma   90.00
#
_symmetry.space_group_name_H-M   'P 1'
#
loop_
_entity.id
_entity.type
_entity.pdbx_description
1 polymer ?
#
loop_
_entity_poly.entity_id
_entity_poly.type
_entity_poly.pdbx_seq_one_letter_code
_entity_poly.pdbx_strand_id
1 'polypeptide(L)'
;MISFLINAIKIVFILGFLVFIHEGGHFIIAKLCKVKVNEFAIGFGPTIWSKQGKETKYALRLIPLGGFVSMEGEEERSEEVGSFSNASIPRRIAIVMAGGTVNIIFALIVYFSLMSFTGNNISNIVDTTIPGYSAEIYGIKSGDKILKINNHKIRTKNDLDEEIRNCNGNDLIVEVERNENKIEYKIVPTEEKYNYTGIALKYIENSPSTEIDRKSTRLNS
;
A
#
# COMPACT_ATOMS: atom_id res chain seq x y z
N MET A 1 -12.31 3.59 -24.92
CA MET A 1 -11.08 3.24 -25.68
C MET A 1 -9.83 3.87 -25.07
N ILE A 2 -9.77 5.17 -24.86
CA ILE A 2 -8.63 5.89 -24.24
C ILE A 2 -8.29 5.37 -22.84
N SER A 3 -9.28 5.18 -21.96
CA SER A 3 -9.06 4.65 -20.60
C SER A 3 -8.48 3.22 -20.62
N PHE A 4 -8.90 2.38 -21.55
CA PHE A 4 -8.34 1.03 -21.72
C PHE A 4 -6.87 1.11 -22.10
N LEU A 5 -6.51 1.96 -23.06
CA LEU A 5 -5.13 2.13 -23.51
C LEU A 5 -4.22 2.66 -22.37
N ILE A 6 -4.70 3.64 -21.63
CA ILE A 6 -3.99 4.19 -20.47
C ILE A 6 -3.76 3.10 -19.41
N ASN A 7 -4.77 2.30 -19.10
CA ASN A 7 -4.63 1.21 -18.13
C ASN A 7 -3.67 0.11 -18.63
N ALA A 8 -3.71 -0.24 -19.90
CA ALA A 8 -2.76 -1.17 -20.49
C ALA A 8 -1.31 -0.66 -20.39
N ILE A 9 -1.05 0.61 -20.69
CA ILE A 9 0.27 1.22 -20.52
C ILE A 9 0.73 1.19 -19.07
N LYS A 10 -0.15 1.50 -18.11
CA LYS A 10 0.18 1.43 -16.67
C LYS A 10 0.57 0.02 -16.26
N ILE A 11 -0.18 -1.00 -16.70
CA ILE A 11 0.11 -2.40 -16.39
C ILE A 11 1.48 -2.80 -16.95
N VAL A 12 1.75 -2.50 -18.23
CA VAL A 12 3.04 -2.79 -18.87
C VAL A 12 4.19 -2.10 -18.13
N PHE A 13 4.01 -0.85 -17.73
CA PHE A 13 5.02 -0.11 -16.97
C PHE A 13 5.29 -0.75 -15.60
N ILE A 14 4.24 -1.10 -14.85
CA ILE A 14 4.37 -1.73 -13.52
C ILE A 14 5.06 -3.09 -13.64
N LEU A 15 4.65 -3.92 -14.60
CA LEU A 15 5.27 -5.24 -14.82
C LEU A 15 6.74 -5.09 -15.22
N GLY A 16 7.05 -4.21 -16.17
CA GLY A 16 8.42 -3.94 -16.58
C GLY A 16 9.30 -3.44 -15.42
N PHE A 17 8.75 -2.60 -14.56
CA PHE A 17 9.44 -2.11 -13.36
C PHE A 17 9.70 -3.22 -12.33
N LEU A 18 8.72 -4.10 -12.09
CA LEU A 18 8.90 -5.25 -11.20
C LEU A 18 9.95 -6.23 -11.72
N VAL A 19 9.97 -6.46 -13.03
CA VAL A 19 11.01 -7.29 -13.66
C VAL A 19 12.38 -6.62 -13.54
N PHE A 20 12.47 -5.32 -13.76
CA PHE A 20 13.73 -4.58 -13.58
C PHE A 20 14.29 -4.73 -12.15
N ILE A 21 13.44 -4.65 -11.13
CA ILE A 21 13.84 -4.87 -9.73
C ILE A 21 14.29 -6.32 -9.52
N HIS A 22 13.57 -7.28 -10.09
CA HIS A 22 13.88 -8.71 -10.03
C HIS A 22 15.27 -9.02 -10.61
N GLU A 23 15.50 -8.61 -11.84
CA GLU A 23 16.78 -8.78 -12.54
C GLU A 23 17.91 -8.01 -11.84
N GLY A 24 17.59 -6.81 -11.32
CA GLY A 24 18.50 -6.03 -10.50
C GLY A 24 18.97 -6.78 -9.24
N GLY A 25 18.08 -7.57 -8.64
CA GLY A 25 18.40 -8.45 -7.52
C GLY A 25 19.46 -9.49 -7.88
N HIS A 26 19.26 -10.23 -8.98
CA HIS A 26 20.24 -11.19 -9.50
C HIS A 26 21.57 -10.52 -9.81
N PHE A 27 21.53 -9.39 -10.50
CA PHE A 27 22.70 -8.62 -10.88
C PHE A 27 23.53 -8.19 -9.66
N ILE A 28 22.90 -7.58 -8.66
CA ILE A 28 23.60 -7.08 -7.45
C ILE A 28 24.23 -8.23 -6.69
N ILE A 29 23.50 -9.31 -6.45
CA ILE A 29 24.00 -10.45 -5.68
C ILE A 29 25.09 -11.20 -6.46
N ALA A 30 24.98 -11.34 -7.79
CA ALA A 30 26.03 -11.90 -8.62
C ALA A 30 27.34 -11.11 -8.47
N LYS A 31 27.28 -9.78 -8.56
CA LYS A 31 28.44 -8.91 -8.36
C LYS A 31 29.02 -9.01 -6.95
N LEU A 32 28.19 -9.06 -5.91
CA LEU A 32 28.65 -9.26 -4.52
C LEU A 32 29.31 -10.63 -4.32
N CYS A 33 28.80 -11.65 -5.01
CA CYS A 33 29.41 -12.99 -5.01
C CYS A 33 30.66 -13.12 -5.90
N LYS A 34 31.05 -12.02 -6.57
CA LYS A 34 32.18 -11.98 -7.53
C LYS A 34 31.94 -12.90 -8.74
N VAL A 35 30.69 -13.07 -9.14
CA VAL A 35 30.34 -13.76 -10.39
C VAL A 35 30.33 -12.75 -11.52
N LYS A 36 30.92 -13.09 -12.64
CA LYS A 36 31.04 -12.25 -13.82
C LYS A 36 29.67 -12.19 -14.51
N VAL A 37 29.13 -10.98 -14.67
CA VAL A 37 27.90 -10.73 -15.40
C VAL A 37 28.26 -10.19 -16.78
N ASN A 38 27.91 -10.94 -17.81
CA ASN A 38 28.22 -10.62 -19.19
C ASN A 38 27.24 -9.59 -19.77
N GLU A 39 25.93 -9.76 -19.54
CA GLU A 39 24.91 -8.82 -20.02
C GLU A 39 23.82 -8.63 -18.93
N PHE A 40 23.41 -7.38 -18.75
CA PHE A 40 22.19 -6.99 -18.04
C PHE A 40 21.27 -6.30 -18.99
N ALA A 41 20.15 -6.94 -19.33
CA ALA A 41 19.22 -6.45 -20.34
C ALA A 41 17.82 -6.26 -19.75
N ILE A 42 17.18 -5.14 -20.10
CA ILE A 42 15.79 -4.85 -19.81
C ILE A 42 14.99 -4.98 -21.10
N GLY A 43 13.92 -5.78 -21.05
CA GLY A 43 13.07 -6.05 -22.21
C GLY A 43 13.56 -7.21 -23.07
N PHE A 44 12.77 -7.52 -24.10
CA PHE A 44 13.02 -8.54 -25.12
C PHE A 44 13.06 -7.95 -26.51
N GLY A 45 13.51 -8.74 -27.47
CA GLY A 45 13.57 -8.38 -28.90
C GLY A 45 14.81 -7.57 -29.27
N PRO A 46 14.76 -6.78 -30.34
CA PRO A 46 15.92 -6.05 -30.85
C PRO A 46 16.39 -4.98 -29.85
N THR A 47 17.72 -4.81 -29.77
CA THR A 47 18.34 -3.82 -28.87
C THR A 47 18.12 -2.42 -29.43
N ILE A 48 17.50 -1.55 -28.61
CA ILE A 48 17.32 -0.11 -28.93
C ILE A 48 18.57 0.65 -28.52
N TRP A 49 19.10 0.31 -27.35
CA TRP A 49 20.27 0.99 -26.79
C TRP A 49 21.14 -0.02 -26.05
N SER A 50 22.45 0.13 -26.17
CA SER A 50 23.39 -0.65 -25.37
C SER A 50 24.64 0.16 -25.06
N LYS A 51 25.22 -0.13 -23.89
CA LYS A 51 26.50 0.44 -23.46
C LYS A 51 27.37 -0.66 -22.86
N GLN A 52 28.57 -0.79 -23.39
CA GLN A 52 29.58 -1.66 -22.83
C GLN A 52 30.22 -1.01 -21.60
N GLY A 53 30.05 -1.63 -20.43
CA GLY A 53 30.81 -1.30 -19.25
C GLY A 53 32.18 -2.01 -19.22
N LYS A 54 32.86 -1.97 -18.08
CA LYS A 54 34.18 -2.65 -17.93
C LYS A 54 34.08 -4.17 -18.06
N GLU A 55 33.02 -4.76 -17.49
CA GLU A 55 32.77 -6.21 -17.53
C GLU A 55 31.39 -6.54 -18.12
N THR A 56 30.39 -5.72 -17.83
CA THR A 56 29.00 -6.00 -18.14
C THR A 56 28.51 -5.11 -19.26
N LYS A 57 27.84 -5.69 -20.23
CA LYS A 57 27.08 -4.98 -21.26
C LYS A 57 25.69 -4.68 -20.71
N TYR A 58 25.29 -3.41 -20.74
CA TYR A 58 23.95 -2.97 -20.38
C TYR A 58 23.14 -2.77 -21.65
N ALA A 59 21.92 -3.31 -21.69
CA ALA A 59 21.08 -3.20 -22.89
C ALA A 59 19.62 -2.87 -22.55
N LEU A 60 19.01 -2.05 -23.40
CA LEU A 60 17.58 -1.80 -23.40
C LEU A 60 16.99 -2.32 -24.71
N ARG A 61 15.95 -3.14 -24.61
CA ARG A 61 15.32 -3.81 -25.76
C ARG A 61 13.92 -3.27 -26.03
N LEU A 62 13.41 -3.51 -27.21
CA LEU A 62 12.18 -2.87 -27.73
C LEU A 62 10.92 -3.21 -26.92
N ILE A 63 10.78 -4.44 -26.46
CA ILE A 63 9.59 -4.90 -25.75
C ILE A 63 9.86 -4.82 -24.26
N PRO A 64 9.25 -3.86 -23.51
CA PRO A 64 9.55 -3.62 -22.09
C PRO A 64 8.89 -4.66 -21.16
N LEU A 65 8.71 -5.87 -21.62
CA LEU A 65 8.17 -6.99 -20.86
C LEU A 65 9.28 -8.00 -20.63
N GLY A 66 9.80 -8.04 -19.40
CA GLY A 66 10.88 -8.96 -19.05
C GLY A 66 12.26 -8.30 -18.99
N GLY A 67 13.26 -9.13 -18.84
CA GLY A 67 14.67 -8.80 -18.77
C GLY A 67 15.47 -10.06 -18.55
N PHE A 68 16.80 -9.95 -18.51
CA PHE A 68 17.66 -11.05 -18.11
C PHE A 68 19.01 -10.54 -17.63
N VAL A 69 19.63 -11.35 -16.81
CA VAL A 69 21.02 -11.22 -16.37
C VAL A 69 21.79 -12.44 -16.85
N SER A 70 22.65 -12.27 -17.83
CA SER A 70 23.49 -13.36 -18.32
C SER A 70 24.79 -13.40 -17.52
N MET A 71 25.03 -14.52 -16.89
CA MET A 71 26.24 -14.74 -16.08
C MET A 71 27.18 -15.73 -16.77
N GLU A 72 28.46 -15.53 -16.59
CA GLU A 72 29.47 -16.46 -17.12
C GLU A 72 29.28 -17.84 -16.50
N GLY A 73 29.17 -18.88 -17.34
CA GLY A 73 29.04 -20.26 -16.89
C GLY A 73 27.69 -20.63 -16.31
N GLU A 74 26.61 -19.88 -16.64
CA GLU A 74 25.24 -20.16 -16.20
C GLU A 74 24.58 -21.21 -17.12
N GLU A 75 24.64 -21.02 -18.44
CA GLU A 75 24.05 -21.93 -19.43
C GLU A 75 24.98 -23.10 -19.74
N GLU A 76 26.25 -22.79 -19.98
CA GLU A 76 27.28 -23.78 -20.25
C GLU A 76 28.39 -23.68 -19.19
N ARG A 77 28.93 -24.85 -18.78
CA ARG A 77 29.99 -24.86 -17.78
C ARG A 77 31.23 -24.13 -18.29
N SER A 78 31.67 -23.14 -17.54
CA SER A 78 32.86 -22.35 -17.84
C SER A 78 33.93 -22.51 -16.70
N GLU A 79 35.17 -22.67 -17.10
CA GLU A 79 36.28 -22.71 -16.15
C GLU A 79 36.87 -21.33 -15.86
N GLU A 80 36.33 -20.27 -16.45
CA GLU A 80 36.79 -18.90 -16.19
C GLU A 80 36.65 -18.51 -14.72
N VAL A 81 37.60 -17.69 -14.27
CA VAL A 81 37.56 -17.12 -12.92
C VAL A 81 36.33 -16.20 -12.78
N GLY A 82 35.54 -16.44 -11.75
CA GLY A 82 34.26 -15.71 -11.56
C GLY A 82 33.07 -16.31 -12.31
N SER A 83 33.23 -17.54 -12.86
CA SER A 83 32.08 -18.26 -13.43
C SER A 83 31.06 -18.66 -12.38
N PHE A 84 29.80 -18.59 -12.71
CA PHE A 84 28.64 -19.06 -11.89
C PHE A 84 28.80 -20.57 -11.58
N SER A 85 29.23 -21.37 -12.56
CA SER A 85 29.43 -22.83 -12.40
C SER A 85 30.51 -23.16 -11.37
N ASN A 86 31.53 -22.31 -11.20
CA ASN A 86 32.61 -22.48 -10.23
C ASN A 86 32.32 -21.80 -8.88
N ALA A 87 31.24 -21.04 -8.76
CA ALA A 87 30.83 -20.43 -7.50
C ALA A 87 30.38 -21.52 -6.50
N SER A 88 30.65 -21.31 -5.22
CA SER A 88 30.16 -22.23 -4.17
C SER A 88 28.67 -22.34 -4.15
N ILE A 89 28.14 -23.50 -3.73
CA ILE A 89 26.70 -23.78 -3.69
C ILE A 89 25.91 -22.67 -2.97
N PRO A 90 26.31 -22.15 -1.77
CA PRO A 90 25.58 -21.08 -1.12
C PRO A 90 25.51 -19.80 -1.95
N ARG A 91 26.58 -19.44 -2.69
CA ARG A 91 26.58 -18.27 -3.57
C ARG A 91 25.62 -18.43 -4.74
N ARG A 92 25.57 -19.62 -5.36
CA ARG A 92 24.61 -19.92 -6.43
C ARG A 92 23.18 -19.83 -5.95
N ILE A 93 22.88 -20.41 -4.78
CA ILE A 93 21.56 -20.32 -4.15
C ILE A 93 21.19 -18.85 -3.88
N ALA A 94 22.12 -18.07 -3.30
CA ALA A 94 21.88 -16.65 -3.01
C ALA A 94 21.55 -15.86 -4.30
N ILE A 95 22.27 -16.11 -5.39
CA ILE A 95 22.05 -15.46 -6.68
C ILE A 95 20.66 -15.84 -7.23
N VAL A 96 20.33 -17.13 -7.26
CA VAL A 96 19.05 -17.62 -7.79
C VAL A 96 17.86 -17.09 -6.98
N MET A 97 18.00 -17.03 -5.66
CA MET A 97 16.92 -16.53 -4.78
C MET A 97 16.81 -15.00 -4.78
N ALA A 98 17.83 -14.28 -5.26
CA ALA A 98 17.94 -12.83 -5.12
C ALA A 98 16.79 -12.07 -5.77
N GLY A 99 16.38 -12.43 -6.99
CA GLY A 99 15.32 -11.75 -7.72
C GLY A 99 14.00 -11.76 -6.96
N GLY A 100 13.56 -12.95 -6.54
CA GLY A 100 12.31 -13.09 -5.76
C GLY A 100 12.40 -12.41 -4.39
N THR A 101 13.55 -12.52 -3.71
CA THR A 101 13.77 -11.90 -2.39
C THR A 101 13.68 -10.38 -2.48
N VAL A 102 14.30 -9.76 -3.48
CA VAL A 102 14.28 -8.31 -3.65
C VAL A 102 12.86 -7.82 -3.97
N ASN A 103 12.10 -8.56 -4.78
CA ASN A 103 10.69 -8.23 -5.03
C ASN A 103 9.83 -8.26 -3.76
N ILE A 104 10.03 -9.25 -2.88
CA ILE A 104 9.33 -9.33 -1.59
C ILE A 104 9.72 -8.14 -0.70
N ILE A 105 11.01 -7.82 -0.58
CA ILE A 105 11.48 -6.67 0.19
C ILE A 105 10.89 -5.37 -0.36
N PHE A 106 10.89 -5.20 -1.67
CA PHE A 106 10.29 -4.04 -2.32
C PHE A 106 8.79 -3.93 -2.04
N ALA A 107 8.05 -5.04 -2.14
CA ALA A 107 6.62 -5.07 -1.81
C ALA A 107 6.35 -4.67 -0.35
N LEU A 108 7.17 -5.14 0.59
CA LEU A 108 7.06 -4.76 2.00
C LEU A 108 7.36 -3.26 2.21
N ILE A 109 8.39 -2.72 1.55
CA ILE A 109 8.70 -1.28 1.63
C ILE A 109 7.53 -0.44 1.11
N VAL A 110 6.97 -0.81 -0.04
CA VAL A 110 5.79 -0.12 -0.61
C VAL A 110 4.60 -0.23 0.33
N TYR A 111 4.32 -1.42 0.86
CA TYR A 111 3.23 -1.66 1.79
C TYR A 111 3.34 -0.80 3.05
N PHE A 112 4.48 -0.81 3.73
CA PHE A 112 4.71 0.01 4.93
C PHE A 112 4.68 1.52 4.62
N SER A 113 5.21 1.92 3.46
CA SER A 113 5.13 3.31 3.01
C SER A 113 3.66 3.74 2.81
N LEU A 114 2.87 2.94 2.11
CA LEU A 114 1.45 3.21 1.92
C LEU A 114 0.71 3.28 3.27
N MET A 115 0.96 2.33 4.17
CA MET A 115 0.36 2.34 5.51
C MET A 115 0.75 3.58 6.31
N SER A 116 1.99 4.07 6.17
CA SER A 116 2.45 5.29 6.84
C SER A 116 1.81 6.56 6.27
N PHE A 117 1.59 6.61 4.95
CA PHE A 117 1.00 7.77 4.29
C PHE A 117 -0.53 7.76 4.31
N THR A 118 -1.16 6.59 4.25
CA THR A 118 -2.62 6.51 4.22
C THR A 118 -3.25 6.64 5.59
N GLY A 119 -2.52 6.50 6.70
CA GLY A 119 -3.03 6.69 8.06
C GLY A 119 -4.48 6.20 8.23
N ASN A 120 -5.11 6.40 9.35
CA ASN A 120 -6.56 6.18 9.47
C ASN A 120 -7.30 7.26 8.65
N ASN A 121 -7.72 6.92 7.42
CA ASN A 121 -8.39 7.80 6.46
C ASN A 121 -9.79 8.26 6.88
N ILE A 122 -10.21 7.96 8.09
CA ILE A 122 -11.48 8.38 8.65
C ILE A 122 -11.20 9.52 9.61
N SER A 123 -11.71 10.69 9.27
CA SER A 123 -11.62 11.87 10.13
C SER A 123 -12.48 11.70 11.39
N ASN A 124 -12.25 12.54 12.39
CA ASN A 124 -13.13 12.67 13.55
C ASN A 124 -14.31 13.62 13.30
N ILE A 125 -14.65 13.90 12.02
CA ILE A 125 -15.79 14.71 11.61
C ILE A 125 -16.98 13.79 11.33
N VAL A 126 -18.12 14.13 11.90
CA VAL A 126 -19.38 13.41 11.65
C VAL A 126 -19.83 13.65 10.21
N ASP A 127 -19.97 12.59 9.43
CA ASP A 127 -20.52 12.64 8.08
C ASP A 127 -22.05 12.69 8.15
N THR A 128 -22.62 11.75 8.88
CA THR A 128 -24.06 11.67 9.09
C THR A 128 -24.38 11.04 10.44
N THR A 129 -25.56 11.29 10.94
CA THR A 129 -26.15 10.56 12.07
C THR A 129 -27.25 9.62 11.56
N ILE A 130 -27.41 8.49 12.22
CA ILE A 130 -28.46 7.54 11.86
C ILE A 130 -29.78 7.98 12.53
N PRO A 131 -30.88 8.15 11.77
CA PRO A 131 -32.16 8.57 12.30
C PRO A 131 -32.66 7.65 13.42
N GLY A 132 -33.13 8.26 14.53
CA GLY A 132 -33.62 7.54 15.68
C GLY A 132 -32.59 7.04 16.68
N TYR A 133 -31.30 7.20 16.38
CA TYR A 133 -30.22 6.83 17.30
C TYR A 133 -29.82 7.98 18.22
N SER A 134 -29.12 7.64 19.31
CA SER A 134 -28.75 8.58 20.37
C SER A 134 -28.05 9.83 19.85
N ALA A 135 -27.11 9.73 18.90
CA ALA A 135 -26.39 10.88 18.39
C ALA A 135 -27.32 11.93 17.76
N GLU A 136 -28.34 11.52 16.99
CA GLU A 136 -29.32 12.43 16.42
C GLU A 136 -30.24 13.01 17.48
N ILE A 137 -30.76 12.17 18.39
CA ILE A 137 -31.70 12.56 19.47
C ILE A 137 -31.05 13.63 20.36
N TYR A 138 -29.79 13.48 20.71
CA TYR A 138 -29.04 14.41 21.54
C TYR A 138 -28.45 15.61 20.79
N GLY A 139 -28.64 15.69 19.45
CA GLY A 139 -28.37 16.89 18.67
C GLY A 139 -26.97 16.97 18.05
N ILE A 140 -26.24 15.86 17.91
CA ILE A 140 -25.05 15.78 17.06
C ILE A 140 -25.51 15.91 15.59
N LYS A 141 -24.74 16.66 14.80
CA LYS A 141 -25.06 16.96 13.40
C LYS A 141 -23.91 16.63 12.47
N SER A 142 -24.23 16.43 11.20
CA SER A 142 -23.23 16.36 10.15
C SER A 142 -22.34 17.62 10.16
N GLY A 143 -21.05 17.43 10.01
CA GLY A 143 -20.03 18.48 10.09
C GLY A 143 -19.46 18.72 11.49
N ASP A 144 -20.03 18.15 12.54
CA ASP A 144 -19.47 18.23 13.88
C ASP A 144 -18.12 17.50 13.95
N LYS A 145 -17.13 18.11 14.54
CA LYS A 145 -15.84 17.47 14.80
C LYS A 145 -15.78 16.96 16.22
N ILE A 146 -15.72 15.65 16.40
CA ILE A 146 -15.62 15.02 17.72
C ILE A 146 -14.23 15.26 18.28
N LEU A 147 -14.14 15.97 19.38
CA LEU A 147 -12.87 16.29 20.04
C LEU A 147 -12.53 15.26 21.12
N LYS A 148 -13.52 14.92 21.97
CA LYS A 148 -13.34 14.00 23.08
C LYS A 148 -14.60 13.21 23.38
N ILE A 149 -14.41 12.03 23.95
CA ILE A 149 -15.45 11.23 24.60
C ILE A 149 -14.93 10.83 25.98
N ASN A 150 -15.72 11.07 27.04
CA ASN A 150 -15.34 10.79 28.44
C ASN A 150 -13.92 11.29 28.78
N ASN A 151 -13.57 12.49 28.32
CA ASN A 151 -12.24 13.11 28.48
C ASN A 151 -11.10 12.46 27.64
N HIS A 152 -11.33 11.37 26.90
CA HIS A 152 -10.38 10.77 25.97
C HIS A 152 -10.44 11.45 24.60
N LYS A 153 -9.28 11.80 24.06
CA LYS A 153 -9.18 12.53 22.80
C LYS A 153 -9.45 11.59 21.61
N ILE A 154 -10.40 11.96 20.74
CA ILE A 154 -10.78 11.22 19.53
C ILE A 154 -10.06 11.82 18.33
N ARG A 155 -9.24 11.02 17.68
CA ARG A 155 -8.53 11.38 16.45
C ARG A 155 -8.91 10.49 15.28
N THR A 156 -9.32 9.26 15.56
CA THR A 156 -9.59 8.21 14.59
C THR A 156 -10.93 7.54 14.88
N LYS A 157 -11.42 6.78 13.89
CA LYS A 157 -12.59 5.91 14.11
C LYS A 157 -12.32 4.87 15.19
N ASN A 158 -11.12 4.33 15.26
CA ASN A 158 -10.78 3.31 16.24
C ASN A 158 -10.91 3.86 17.68
N ASP A 159 -10.46 5.10 17.90
CA ASP A 159 -10.61 5.76 19.21
C ASP A 159 -12.11 5.90 19.56
N LEU A 160 -12.94 6.29 18.58
CA LEU A 160 -14.38 6.39 18.74
C LEU A 160 -15.02 5.04 19.10
N ASP A 161 -14.72 4.00 18.29
CA ASP A 161 -15.27 2.65 18.48
C ASP A 161 -14.84 2.03 19.80
N GLU A 162 -13.63 2.32 20.27
CA GLU A 162 -13.11 1.87 21.56
C GLU A 162 -13.84 2.52 22.72
N GLU A 163 -14.01 3.84 22.71
CA GLU A 163 -14.74 4.55 23.76
C GLU A 163 -16.22 4.16 23.82
N ILE A 164 -16.87 3.96 22.66
CA ILE A 164 -18.24 3.48 22.62
C ILE A 164 -18.35 2.06 23.21
N ARG A 165 -17.42 1.16 22.89
CA ARG A 165 -17.40 -0.21 23.46
C ARG A 165 -17.14 -0.20 24.96
N ASN A 166 -16.25 0.66 25.43
CA ASN A 166 -15.84 0.72 26.83
C ASN A 166 -16.90 1.37 27.73
N CYS A 167 -17.90 2.07 27.16
CA CYS A 167 -18.95 2.71 27.96
C CYS A 167 -19.88 1.70 28.67
N ASN A 168 -19.96 0.44 28.18
CA ASN A 168 -20.81 -0.61 28.76
C ASN A 168 -22.26 -0.16 29.06
N GLY A 169 -22.83 0.68 28.19
CA GLY A 169 -24.16 1.25 28.36
C GLY A 169 -24.26 2.46 29.27
N ASN A 170 -23.16 2.92 29.86
CA ASN A 170 -23.15 4.15 30.64
C ASN A 170 -23.18 5.40 29.73
N ASP A 171 -23.59 6.51 30.32
CA ASP A 171 -23.64 7.80 29.64
C ASP A 171 -22.26 8.19 29.08
N LEU A 172 -22.26 8.71 27.84
CA LEU A 172 -21.08 9.24 27.18
C LEU A 172 -21.12 10.77 27.19
N ILE A 173 -20.04 11.39 27.64
CA ILE A 173 -19.84 12.84 27.53
C ILE A 173 -19.04 13.09 26.25
N VAL A 174 -19.69 13.65 25.22
CA VAL A 174 -19.11 13.90 23.89
C VAL A 174 -18.90 15.38 23.69
N GLU A 175 -17.62 15.81 23.61
CA GLU A 175 -17.24 17.18 23.26
C GLU A 175 -17.07 17.26 21.74
N VAL A 176 -17.83 18.14 21.10
CA VAL A 176 -17.72 18.42 19.65
C VAL A 176 -17.39 19.89 19.40
N GLU A 177 -16.79 20.14 18.24
CA GLU A 177 -16.56 21.48 17.70
C GLU A 177 -17.51 21.70 16.52
N ARG A 178 -18.34 22.74 16.63
CA ARG A 178 -19.27 23.18 15.58
C ARG A 178 -19.12 24.68 15.37
N ASN A 179 -18.76 25.13 14.17
CA ASN A 179 -18.53 26.56 13.86
C ASN A 179 -17.58 27.21 14.87
N GLU A 180 -16.44 26.59 15.16
CA GLU A 180 -15.42 27.04 16.12
C GLU A 180 -15.88 27.08 17.59
N ASN A 181 -17.11 26.69 17.89
CA ASN A 181 -17.61 26.61 19.25
C ASN A 181 -17.56 25.15 19.75
N LYS A 182 -17.13 25.00 21.02
CA LYS A 182 -17.17 23.70 21.69
C LYS A 182 -18.52 23.51 22.35
N ILE A 183 -19.11 22.36 22.10
CA ILE A 183 -20.42 21.96 22.63
C ILE A 183 -20.23 20.58 23.26
N GLU A 184 -20.77 20.42 24.47
CA GLU A 184 -20.74 19.15 25.18
C GLU A 184 -22.14 18.54 25.18
N TYR A 185 -22.21 17.26 24.83
CA TYR A 185 -23.43 16.47 24.85
C TYR A 185 -23.28 15.30 25.81
N LYS A 186 -24.27 15.12 26.67
CA LYS A 186 -24.41 13.91 27.47
C LYS A 186 -25.32 12.95 26.74
N ILE A 187 -24.77 11.88 26.18
CA ILE A 187 -25.46 10.93 25.33
C ILE A 187 -25.65 9.62 26.09
N VAL A 188 -26.88 9.15 26.16
CA VAL A 188 -27.20 7.80 26.62
C VAL A 188 -27.18 6.87 25.40
N PRO A 189 -26.27 5.87 25.35
CA PRO A 189 -26.22 4.95 24.22
C PRO A 189 -27.55 4.19 24.06
N THR A 190 -28.01 4.00 22.82
CA THR A 190 -29.19 3.18 22.57
C THR A 190 -28.85 1.72 22.87
N GLU A 191 -29.65 1.05 23.69
CA GLU A 191 -29.50 -0.38 24.02
C GLU A 191 -29.90 -1.27 22.83
N GLU A 192 -29.18 -1.19 21.73
CA GLU A 192 -29.23 -2.23 20.71
C GLU A 192 -28.00 -3.14 20.83
N LYS A 193 -28.13 -4.34 20.29
CA LYS A 193 -27.25 -5.52 20.37
C LYS A 193 -25.73 -5.26 20.23
N TYR A 194 -25.29 -3.98 20.04
CA TYR A 194 -23.91 -3.55 19.81
C TYR A 194 -23.53 -2.19 20.43
N ASN A 195 -24.29 -1.62 21.39
CA ASN A 195 -24.00 -0.30 22.00
C ASN A 195 -23.66 0.78 20.93
N TYR A 196 -24.53 0.98 19.97
CA TYR A 196 -24.29 1.81 18.81
C TYR A 196 -24.82 3.24 19.04
N THR A 197 -23.98 4.26 18.89
CA THR A 197 -24.41 5.67 19.03
C THR A 197 -25.04 6.26 17.78
N GLY A 198 -24.96 5.55 16.64
CA GLY A 198 -25.45 6.04 15.36
C GLY A 198 -24.61 7.15 14.74
N ILE A 199 -23.31 7.23 15.06
CA ILE A 199 -22.38 8.19 14.46
C ILE A 199 -21.64 7.52 13.30
N ALA A 200 -21.74 8.10 12.10
CA ALA A 200 -20.88 7.77 10.98
C ALA A 200 -19.85 8.89 10.77
N LEU A 201 -18.56 8.55 10.74
CA LEU A 201 -17.48 9.51 10.53
C LEU A 201 -17.18 9.71 9.05
N LYS A 202 -16.78 10.92 8.69
CA LYS A 202 -16.45 11.28 7.31
C LYS A 202 -15.11 10.67 6.87
N TYR A 203 -15.13 10.03 5.68
CA TYR A 203 -13.90 9.61 5.01
C TYR A 203 -13.16 10.82 4.45
N ILE A 204 -11.81 10.79 4.52
CA ILE A 204 -10.98 11.82 3.90
C ILE A 204 -11.02 11.61 2.37
N GLU A 205 -11.36 12.65 1.63
CA GLU A 205 -11.69 12.63 0.19
C GLU A 205 -10.55 12.11 -0.72
N ASN A 206 -9.31 12.06 -0.24
CA ASN A 206 -8.13 11.62 -1.00
C ASN A 206 -7.82 10.11 -0.85
N SER A 207 -8.73 9.32 -0.27
CA SER A 207 -8.54 7.88 -0.11
C SER A 207 -9.04 7.11 -1.33
N PRO A 208 -8.24 6.18 -1.91
CA PRO A 208 -8.66 5.38 -3.07
C PRO A 208 -9.89 4.49 -2.81
N SER A 209 -10.31 4.31 -1.55
CA SER A 209 -11.44 3.48 -1.14
C SER A 209 -12.81 4.17 -1.26
N THR A 210 -12.87 5.49 -1.47
CA THR A 210 -14.14 6.24 -1.49
C THR A 210 -15.05 5.95 -2.69
N GLU A 211 -14.53 5.37 -3.77
CA GLU A 211 -15.33 5.09 -4.97
C GLU A 211 -16.11 3.76 -4.89
N ILE A 212 -15.62 2.82 -4.09
CA ILE A 212 -16.25 1.49 -3.94
C ILE A 212 -17.43 1.56 -2.97
N ASP A 213 -17.32 2.33 -1.90
CA ASP A 213 -18.37 2.42 -0.87
C ASP A 213 -19.58 3.26 -1.31
N ARG A 214 -19.38 4.28 -2.17
CA ARG A 214 -20.50 5.04 -2.76
C ARG A 214 -21.42 4.21 -3.67
N LYS A 215 -20.90 3.11 -4.25
CA LYS A 215 -21.70 2.20 -5.08
C LYS A 215 -22.51 1.20 -4.26
N SER A 216 -22.01 0.75 -3.11
CA SER A 216 -22.74 -0.20 -2.26
C SER A 216 -23.93 0.45 -1.56
N THR A 217 -23.83 1.73 -1.19
CA THR A 217 -24.89 2.47 -0.51
C THR A 217 -26.06 2.85 -1.45
N ARG A 218 -25.82 2.91 -2.77
CA ARG A 218 -26.86 3.18 -3.78
C ARG A 218 -27.61 1.94 -4.27
N LEU A 219 -27.15 0.74 -3.91
CA LEU A 219 -27.80 -0.52 -4.31
C LEU A 219 -28.77 -1.06 -3.24
N ASN A 220 -28.84 -0.44 -2.07
CA ASN A 220 -29.72 -0.82 -0.96
C ASN A 220 -30.76 0.25 -0.60
N SER A 221 -31.06 1.16 -1.54
CA SER A 221 -32.16 2.13 -1.42
C SER A 221 -33.20 1.91 -2.51
#